data_287722296392c52d8ad0107ef01bba06
#
_entry.id   287722296392c52d8ad0107ef01bba06
#
_cell.length_a   1.000
_cell.length_b   1.000
_cell.length_c   1.000
_cell.angle_alpha   90.00
_cell.angle_beta   90.00
_cell.angle_gamma   90.00
#
_symmetry.space_group_name_H-M   'P 1'
#
loop_
_entity.id
_entity.type
_entity.pdbx_description
1 polymer ?
#
loop_
_entity_poly.entity_id
_entity_poly.type
_entity_poly.pdbx_seq_one_letter_code
_entity_poly.pdbx_strand_id
1 'polypeptide(L)'
;MSPEAIRREVERALVSEQVDLTSESGRARAERLIEETLTGLRAAELAGPEGARDGRLAELGRELRDDLIGLGAIAEAMLADPDAQEWMINGPRRIFRDSGERIERVTGIAFADDRQLRAFLERLLEQVEGKRLDRITPRIEARLPDGSRMTAAIPPVSSNGHPICSIRRFRLGASSLAELEQLDFLSGQAAAFLSACVRAGRNIVVCGRVSSGKTTLLNALGREIPAQERVVVCESSAELQLPRLLANCIGYEARPGSVDGLPAVGLEELVGDALRMNPDRIIVGECRGAETMALLWSLATGHAGMTSIHGESAEHALKNLVRFALTSGARIEAEQALDWVSEVEVVVHCDRPRNPPGSEHGFRPRQIDEIVELSGAEGSRPTLNPLFEGEGRSLAWLGVAPRFAAELRQAGFEPLA
;
A
#
# COMPACT_ATOMS: atom_id res chain seq x y z
N MET A 1 41.94 -12.85 -17.13
CA MET A 1 41.44 -11.97 -16.03
C MET A 1 40.29 -12.67 -15.29
N SER A 2 40.16 -12.46 -13.98
CA SER A 2 38.98 -12.95 -13.23
C SER A 2 37.76 -12.05 -13.48
N PRO A 3 36.53 -12.56 -13.33
CA PRO A 3 35.32 -11.77 -13.43
C PRO A 3 35.34 -10.48 -12.58
N GLU A 4 35.91 -10.57 -11.36
CA GLU A 4 36.10 -9.41 -10.47
C GLU A 4 37.10 -8.37 -11.00
N ALA A 5 38.13 -8.79 -11.73
CA ALA A 5 39.09 -7.86 -12.32
C ALA A 5 38.46 -7.08 -13.49
N ILE A 6 37.62 -7.76 -14.28
CA ILE A 6 36.87 -7.16 -15.39
C ILE A 6 35.86 -6.16 -14.86
N ARG A 7 35.10 -6.52 -13.81
CA ARG A 7 34.19 -5.62 -13.13
C ARG A 7 34.86 -4.32 -12.67
N ARG A 8 36.03 -4.41 -11.98
CA ARG A 8 36.80 -3.25 -11.53
C ARG A 8 37.30 -2.38 -12.67
N GLU A 9 37.50 -2.96 -13.85
CA GLU A 9 37.93 -2.20 -15.02
C GLU A 9 36.76 -1.39 -15.57
N VAL A 10 35.57 -1.98 -15.68
CA VAL A 10 34.34 -1.27 -16.08
C VAL A 10 34.00 -0.18 -15.04
N GLU A 11 34.01 -0.48 -13.75
CA GLU A 11 33.77 0.49 -12.69
C GLU A 11 34.73 1.70 -12.77
N ARG A 12 36.02 1.44 -13.02
CA ARG A 12 37.02 2.53 -13.21
C ARG A 12 36.72 3.37 -14.45
N ALA A 13 36.31 2.75 -15.54
CA ALA A 13 35.91 3.45 -16.77
C ALA A 13 34.71 4.35 -16.54
N LEU A 14 33.67 3.82 -15.85
CA LEU A 14 32.48 4.59 -15.50
C LEU A 14 32.80 5.83 -14.65
N VAL A 15 33.66 5.65 -13.63
CA VAL A 15 34.09 6.75 -12.76
C VAL A 15 34.96 7.76 -13.54
N SER A 16 35.89 7.29 -14.38
CA SER A 16 36.81 8.19 -15.12
C SER A 16 36.06 9.05 -16.14
N GLU A 17 34.98 8.54 -16.72
CA GLU A 17 34.15 9.28 -17.67
C GLU A 17 32.99 10.03 -16.99
N GLN A 18 32.89 9.99 -15.68
CA GLN A 18 31.82 10.62 -14.89
C GLN A 18 30.41 10.25 -15.42
N VAL A 19 30.21 8.96 -15.74
CA VAL A 19 28.96 8.49 -16.31
C VAL A 19 27.84 8.56 -15.26
N ASP A 20 26.82 9.36 -15.55
CA ASP A 20 25.62 9.46 -14.71
C ASP A 20 24.64 8.34 -15.03
N LEU A 21 24.68 7.26 -14.27
CA LEU A 21 23.82 6.08 -14.44
C LEU A 21 22.34 6.37 -14.17
N THR A 22 21.98 7.52 -13.62
CA THR A 22 20.58 7.91 -13.40
C THR A 22 19.93 8.40 -14.68
N SER A 23 20.70 8.90 -15.63
CA SER A 23 20.23 9.39 -16.94
C SER A 23 20.19 8.29 -18.00
N GLU A 24 19.25 8.40 -18.95
CA GLU A 24 19.15 7.47 -20.09
C GLU A 24 20.42 7.47 -20.94
N SER A 25 21.00 8.64 -21.20
CA SER A 25 22.27 8.80 -21.93
C SER A 25 23.44 8.17 -21.20
N GLY A 26 23.49 8.28 -19.86
CA GLY A 26 24.53 7.65 -19.05
C GLY A 26 24.42 6.13 -19.04
N ARG A 27 23.22 5.59 -18.92
CA ARG A 27 22.99 4.14 -19.04
C ARG A 27 23.43 3.59 -20.38
N ALA A 28 23.05 4.26 -21.48
CA ALA A 28 23.50 3.89 -22.82
C ALA A 28 25.05 3.99 -22.99
N ARG A 29 25.71 4.93 -22.28
CA ARG A 29 27.17 5.00 -22.27
C ARG A 29 27.79 3.85 -21.47
N ALA A 30 27.21 3.51 -20.34
CA ALA A 30 27.66 2.39 -19.52
C ALA A 30 27.53 1.04 -20.26
N GLU A 31 26.45 0.81 -20.99
CA GLU A 31 26.29 -0.36 -21.87
C GLU A 31 27.43 -0.46 -22.91
N ARG A 32 27.76 0.65 -23.55
CA ARG A 32 28.88 0.69 -24.52
C ARG A 32 30.22 0.39 -23.85
N LEU A 33 30.48 0.94 -22.66
CA LEU A 33 31.70 0.66 -21.91
C LEU A 33 31.84 -0.82 -21.52
N ILE A 34 30.76 -1.46 -21.12
CA ILE A 34 30.73 -2.90 -20.86
C ILE A 34 31.06 -3.68 -22.14
N GLU A 35 30.43 -3.34 -23.26
CA GLU A 35 30.68 -4.01 -24.53
C GLU A 35 32.13 -3.79 -25.05
N GLU A 36 32.65 -2.57 -24.95
CA GLU A 36 34.04 -2.22 -25.29
C GLU A 36 35.03 -3.05 -24.47
N THR A 37 34.81 -3.14 -23.13
CA THR A 37 35.65 -3.93 -22.24
C THR A 37 35.59 -5.43 -22.57
N LEU A 38 34.41 -5.99 -22.76
CA LEU A 38 34.23 -7.39 -23.13
C LEU A 38 34.78 -7.74 -24.52
N THR A 39 34.69 -6.80 -25.47
CA THR A 39 35.24 -6.99 -26.82
C THR A 39 36.77 -6.94 -26.80
N GLY A 40 37.35 -6.05 -25.98
CA GLY A 40 38.79 -6.01 -25.76
C GLY A 40 39.36 -7.32 -25.17
N LEU A 41 38.56 -7.98 -24.31
CA LEU A 41 38.91 -9.29 -23.74
C LEU A 41 38.77 -10.46 -24.73
N ARG A 42 37.89 -10.36 -25.75
CA ARG A 42 37.81 -11.35 -26.84
C ARG A 42 39.12 -11.50 -27.59
N ALA A 43 39.89 -10.42 -27.66
CA ALA A 43 41.15 -10.38 -28.39
C ALA A 43 42.36 -10.90 -27.63
N ALA A 44 42.36 -10.89 -26.29
CA ALA A 44 43.60 -10.95 -25.52
C ALA A 44 43.86 -12.20 -24.66
N GLU A 45 42.90 -12.81 -23.94
CA GLU A 45 43.31 -13.63 -22.78
C GLU A 45 42.47 -14.85 -22.37
N LEU A 46 41.51 -15.36 -23.12
CA LEU A 46 40.73 -16.52 -22.69
C LEU A 46 41.18 -17.83 -23.33
N ALA A 47 41.78 -18.74 -22.51
CA ALA A 47 42.13 -20.09 -22.95
C ALA A 47 40.90 -21.01 -22.98
N GLY A 48 40.59 -21.65 -24.11
CA GLY A 48 39.52 -22.62 -24.30
C GLY A 48 38.89 -22.60 -25.70
N PRO A 49 38.00 -23.56 -26.06
CA PRO A 49 37.29 -23.58 -27.33
C PRO A 49 36.42 -22.34 -27.52
N GLU A 50 36.34 -21.82 -28.75
CA GLU A 50 35.72 -20.57 -29.10
C GLU A 50 34.25 -20.42 -28.62
N GLY A 51 33.44 -21.46 -28.77
CA GLY A 51 32.04 -21.46 -28.32
C GLY A 51 31.83 -21.43 -26.78
N ALA A 52 32.76 -21.95 -26.00
CA ALA A 52 32.72 -21.91 -24.54
C ALA A 52 33.18 -20.54 -23.98
N ARG A 53 33.98 -19.81 -24.76
CA ARG A 53 34.41 -18.44 -24.44
C ARG A 53 33.27 -17.45 -24.64
N ASP A 54 32.58 -17.54 -25.77
CA ASP A 54 31.46 -16.64 -26.12
C ASP A 54 30.31 -16.78 -25.12
N GLY A 55 30.03 -18.01 -24.65
CA GLY A 55 29.03 -18.26 -23.61
C GLY A 55 29.37 -17.57 -22.29
N ARG A 56 30.64 -17.69 -21.81
CA ARG A 56 31.08 -17.05 -20.55
C ARG A 56 31.15 -15.53 -20.63
N LEU A 57 31.57 -14.98 -21.78
CA LEU A 57 31.58 -13.53 -21.98
C LEU A 57 30.16 -12.96 -22.07
N ALA A 58 29.24 -13.68 -22.70
CA ALA A 58 27.84 -13.29 -22.76
C ALA A 58 27.17 -13.35 -21.38
N GLU A 59 27.53 -14.35 -20.55
CA GLU A 59 27.07 -14.47 -19.17
C GLU A 59 27.62 -13.33 -18.30
N LEU A 60 28.94 -13.09 -18.36
CA LEU A 60 29.59 -11.99 -17.66
C LEU A 60 29.06 -10.61 -18.09
N GLY A 61 28.78 -10.43 -19.39
CA GLY A 61 28.19 -9.21 -19.92
C GLY A 61 26.77 -8.96 -19.42
N ARG A 62 25.99 -10.03 -19.22
CA ARG A 62 24.69 -9.94 -18.57
C ARG A 62 24.84 -9.57 -17.09
N GLU A 63 25.70 -10.26 -16.35
CA GLU A 63 25.96 -9.96 -14.94
C GLU A 63 26.44 -8.52 -14.74
N LEU A 64 27.34 -8.02 -15.59
CA LEU A 64 27.84 -6.65 -15.48
C LEU A 64 26.76 -5.61 -15.81
N ARG A 65 25.91 -5.87 -16.84
CA ARG A 65 24.78 -5.01 -17.14
C ARG A 65 23.78 -4.99 -16.00
N ASP A 66 23.43 -6.16 -15.49
CA ASP A 66 22.49 -6.31 -14.38
C ASP A 66 23.01 -5.64 -13.10
N ASP A 67 24.31 -5.76 -12.84
CA ASP A 67 24.93 -5.22 -11.63
C ASP A 67 25.22 -3.72 -11.70
N LEU A 68 25.56 -3.19 -12.85
CA LEU A 68 26.03 -1.80 -13.00
C LEU A 68 24.99 -0.84 -13.59
N ILE A 69 24.09 -1.32 -14.44
CA ILE A 69 23.12 -0.49 -15.15
C ILE A 69 21.68 -0.81 -14.79
N GLY A 70 21.37 -2.09 -14.61
CA GLY A 70 20.01 -2.56 -14.32
C GLY A 70 19.70 -2.66 -12.83
N LEU A 71 18.43 -2.88 -12.51
CA LEU A 71 18.02 -3.29 -11.17
C LEU A 71 18.49 -4.71 -10.82
N GLY A 72 19.08 -5.43 -11.81
CA GLY A 72 19.56 -6.80 -11.72
C GLY A 72 18.47 -7.84 -11.99
N ALA A 73 18.89 -9.05 -12.39
CA ALA A 73 18.00 -10.17 -12.70
C ALA A 73 17.02 -10.50 -11.54
N ILE A 74 17.42 -10.20 -10.31
CA ILE A 74 16.58 -10.37 -9.12
C ILE A 74 15.40 -9.40 -9.15
N ALA A 75 15.63 -8.12 -9.44
CA ALA A 75 14.56 -7.14 -9.52
C ALA A 75 13.63 -7.41 -10.69
N GLU A 76 14.18 -7.83 -11.84
CA GLU A 76 13.38 -8.23 -12.99
C GLU A 76 12.48 -9.43 -12.67
N ALA A 77 13.03 -10.46 -12.01
CA ALA A 77 12.24 -11.61 -11.55
C ALA A 77 11.17 -11.20 -10.52
N MET A 78 11.49 -10.28 -9.60
CA MET A 78 10.53 -9.75 -8.63
C MET A 78 9.44 -8.91 -9.30
N LEU A 79 9.79 -8.09 -10.29
CA LEU A 79 8.84 -7.25 -11.03
C LEU A 79 7.98 -8.06 -11.99
N ALA A 80 8.53 -9.13 -12.58
CA ALA A 80 7.84 -10.01 -13.52
C ALA A 80 6.80 -10.93 -12.86
N ASP A 81 6.87 -11.14 -11.54
CA ASP A 81 5.92 -11.98 -10.82
C ASP A 81 4.58 -11.25 -10.59
N PRO A 82 3.50 -11.58 -11.33
CA PRO A 82 2.24 -10.89 -11.21
C PRO A 82 1.51 -11.20 -9.90
N ASP A 83 1.83 -12.30 -9.22
CA ASP A 83 1.11 -12.78 -8.04
C ASP A 83 1.71 -12.29 -6.73
N ALA A 84 2.96 -11.83 -6.74
CA ALA A 84 3.59 -11.31 -5.54
C ALA A 84 2.88 -10.04 -5.04
N GLN A 85 2.42 -10.06 -3.79
CA GLN A 85 1.89 -8.88 -3.07
C GLN A 85 2.99 -8.20 -2.28
N GLU A 86 3.91 -8.98 -1.72
CA GLU A 86 5.03 -8.46 -0.93
C GLU A 86 6.26 -9.34 -1.09
N TRP A 87 7.40 -8.70 -1.23
CA TRP A 87 8.71 -9.32 -1.19
C TRP A 87 9.40 -9.00 0.12
N MET A 88 9.84 -10.03 0.83
CA MET A 88 10.54 -9.89 2.11
C MET A 88 11.96 -10.42 1.98
N ILE A 89 12.94 -9.54 2.09
CA ILE A 89 14.37 -9.84 1.95
C ILE A 89 15.01 -9.77 3.34
N ASN A 90 15.31 -10.93 3.91
CA ASN A 90 15.88 -11.07 5.26
C ASN A 90 17.40 -11.31 5.21
N GLY A 91 18.09 -10.65 4.29
CA GLY A 91 19.50 -10.86 3.94
C GLY A 91 19.66 -11.49 2.56
N PRO A 92 20.90 -11.61 2.04
CA PRO A 92 21.15 -11.90 0.63
C PRO A 92 20.62 -13.24 0.13
N ARG A 93 20.43 -14.24 1.00
CA ARG A 93 20.00 -15.59 0.63
C ARG A 93 18.66 -16.02 1.21
N ARG A 94 17.95 -15.11 1.89
CA ARG A 94 16.66 -15.39 2.53
C ARG A 94 15.59 -14.47 2.00
N ILE A 95 15.07 -14.81 0.83
CA ILE A 95 14.03 -14.07 0.12
C ILE A 95 12.72 -14.84 0.24
N PHE A 96 11.67 -14.14 0.64
CA PHE A 96 10.32 -14.67 0.74
C PHE A 96 9.37 -13.85 -0.11
N ARG A 97 8.35 -14.50 -0.59
CA ARG A 97 7.24 -13.93 -1.36
C ARG A 97 5.93 -14.15 -0.64
N ASP A 98 5.14 -13.12 -0.49
CA ASP A 98 3.73 -13.22 -0.10
C ASP A 98 2.86 -13.04 -1.36
N SER A 99 2.08 -14.06 -1.71
CA SER A 99 1.08 -14.00 -2.79
C SER A 99 -0.29 -13.53 -2.29
N GLY A 100 -0.43 -13.27 -1.00
CA GLY A 100 -1.69 -13.00 -0.34
C GLY A 100 -2.42 -14.26 0.13
N GLU A 101 -2.14 -15.42 -0.44
CA GLU A 101 -2.65 -16.72 0.00
C GLU A 101 -1.65 -17.42 0.91
N ARG A 102 -0.39 -17.33 0.58
CA ARG A 102 0.71 -17.97 1.32
C ARG A 102 2.00 -17.14 1.26
N ILE A 103 2.81 -17.31 2.30
CA ILE A 103 4.19 -16.83 2.33
C ILE A 103 5.10 -18.02 2.06
N GLU A 104 5.94 -17.91 1.03
CA GLU A 104 6.85 -18.96 0.63
C GLU A 104 8.28 -18.45 0.47
N ARG A 105 9.25 -19.30 0.77
CA ARG A 105 10.66 -19.02 0.50
C ARG A 105 10.92 -19.20 -0.98
N VAL A 106 11.49 -18.18 -1.60
CA VAL A 106 11.87 -18.23 -3.01
C VAL A 106 13.21 -18.95 -3.14
N THR A 107 13.24 -19.95 -4.01
CA THR A 107 14.45 -20.69 -4.38
C THR A 107 14.91 -20.28 -5.77
N GLY A 108 16.22 -20.22 -5.99
CA GLY A 108 16.78 -19.86 -7.30
C GLY A 108 17.04 -18.36 -7.49
N ILE A 109 16.56 -17.50 -6.58
CA ILE A 109 16.85 -16.07 -6.57
C ILE A 109 17.61 -15.74 -5.28
N ALA A 110 18.82 -15.20 -5.39
CA ALA A 110 19.62 -14.79 -4.25
C ALA A 110 20.65 -13.72 -4.67
N PHE A 111 20.94 -12.80 -3.76
CA PHE A 111 22.09 -11.91 -3.90
C PHE A 111 23.37 -12.67 -3.55
N ALA A 112 24.47 -12.33 -4.20
CA ALA A 112 25.76 -12.97 -3.93
C ALA A 112 26.23 -12.70 -2.48
N ASP A 113 26.11 -11.45 -2.04
CA ASP A 113 26.51 -10.98 -0.72
C ASP A 113 25.70 -9.74 -0.27
N ASP A 114 26.04 -9.22 0.93
CA ASP A 114 25.40 -8.03 1.50
C ASP A 114 25.70 -6.76 0.68
N ARG A 115 26.82 -6.70 -0.04
CA ARG A 115 27.16 -5.54 -0.88
C ARG A 115 26.23 -5.46 -2.08
N GLN A 116 25.97 -6.59 -2.73
CA GLN A 116 25.05 -6.63 -3.85
C GLN A 116 23.62 -6.30 -3.41
N LEU A 117 23.17 -6.85 -2.28
CA LEU A 117 21.84 -6.50 -1.72
C LEU A 117 21.77 -5.00 -1.39
N ARG A 118 22.81 -4.45 -0.79
CA ARG A 118 22.83 -3.02 -0.45
C ARG A 118 22.81 -2.14 -1.70
N ALA A 119 23.61 -2.46 -2.71
CA ALA A 119 23.61 -1.75 -3.99
C ALA A 119 22.25 -1.80 -4.70
N PHE A 120 21.55 -2.92 -4.60
CA PHE A 120 20.16 -3.05 -5.09
C PHE A 120 19.21 -2.09 -4.36
N LEU A 121 19.27 -2.01 -3.02
CA LEU A 121 18.42 -1.09 -2.24
C LEU A 121 18.74 0.38 -2.55
N GLU A 122 20.02 0.72 -2.66
CA GLU A 122 20.47 2.07 -3.00
C GLU A 122 19.96 2.49 -4.40
N ARG A 123 20.03 1.62 -5.40
CA ARG A 123 19.50 1.88 -6.75
C ARG A 123 17.99 2.08 -6.79
N LEU A 124 17.23 1.32 -6.00
CA LEU A 124 15.79 1.56 -5.87
C LEU A 124 15.51 2.96 -5.30
N LEU A 125 16.35 3.44 -4.39
CA LEU A 125 16.21 4.74 -3.74
C LEU A 125 16.70 5.91 -4.59
N GLU A 126 17.64 5.70 -5.54
CA GLU A 126 18.09 6.74 -6.49
C GLU A 126 16.93 7.34 -7.29
N GLN A 127 15.86 6.56 -7.50
CA GLN A 127 14.65 7.00 -8.17
C GLN A 127 13.69 7.77 -7.25
N VAL A 128 14.02 7.93 -5.96
CA VAL A 128 13.17 8.56 -4.94
C VAL A 128 13.88 9.77 -4.36
N GLU A 129 13.40 10.96 -4.69
CA GLU A 129 14.01 12.21 -4.26
C GLU A 129 14.16 12.31 -2.73
N GLY A 130 15.32 12.75 -2.28
CA GLY A 130 15.61 13.00 -0.86
C GLY A 130 15.71 11.76 0.02
N LYS A 131 15.79 10.55 -0.56
CA LYS A 131 15.88 9.29 0.18
C LYS A 131 17.27 8.67 0.06
N ARG A 132 17.87 8.34 1.20
CA ARG A 132 19.19 7.67 1.29
C ARG A 132 19.16 6.59 2.37
N LEU A 133 19.90 5.51 2.13
CA LEU A 133 20.09 4.41 3.07
C LEU A 133 21.59 4.28 3.36
N ASP A 134 22.05 4.90 4.45
CA ASP A 134 23.44 4.96 4.83
C ASP A 134 23.63 4.85 6.36
N ARG A 135 24.84 5.09 6.86
CA ARG A 135 25.14 5.04 8.30
C ARG A 135 24.40 6.11 9.12
N ILE A 136 24.06 7.23 8.51
CA ILE A 136 23.33 8.32 9.17
C ILE A 136 21.84 8.01 9.15
N THR A 137 21.34 7.45 8.05
CA THR A 137 19.96 7.02 7.85
C THR A 137 19.92 5.50 7.64
N PRO A 138 20.13 4.70 8.70
CA PRO A 138 20.26 3.25 8.58
C PRO A 138 18.93 2.51 8.37
N ARG A 139 17.83 3.20 8.38
CA ARG A 139 16.49 2.69 8.04
C ARG A 139 15.74 3.69 7.19
N ILE A 140 14.85 3.21 6.33
CA ILE A 140 14.10 4.05 5.43
C ILE A 140 12.73 3.45 5.09
N GLU A 141 11.79 4.33 4.90
CA GLU A 141 10.53 4.06 4.22
C GLU A 141 10.46 4.93 2.96
N ALA A 142 10.17 4.31 1.82
CA ALA A 142 10.12 4.98 0.54
C ALA A 142 8.96 4.43 -0.30
N ARG A 143 8.41 5.30 -1.15
CA ARG A 143 7.51 4.91 -2.22
C ARG A 143 8.28 4.90 -3.52
N LEU A 144 8.31 3.77 -4.18
CA LEU A 144 8.98 3.60 -5.46
C LEU A 144 8.15 4.22 -6.60
N PRO A 145 8.75 4.51 -7.76
CA PRO A 145 8.03 5.13 -8.89
C PRO A 145 6.83 4.34 -9.41
N ASP A 146 6.86 3.00 -9.28
CA ASP A 146 5.73 2.12 -9.61
C ASP A 146 4.59 2.17 -8.56
N GLY A 147 4.78 2.94 -7.49
CA GLY A 147 3.85 3.06 -6.37
C GLY A 147 4.07 2.04 -5.25
N SER A 148 4.97 1.07 -5.42
CA SER A 148 5.32 0.09 -4.39
C SER A 148 5.91 0.77 -3.15
N ARG A 149 5.65 0.23 -1.99
CA ARG A 149 6.22 0.69 -0.71
C ARG A 149 7.42 -0.16 -0.33
N MET A 150 8.53 0.48 -0.06
CA MET A 150 9.74 -0.16 0.43
C MET A 150 10.03 0.29 1.86
N THR A 151 10.24 -0.66 2.75
CA THR A 151 10.84 -0.44 4.06
C THR A 151 12.14 -1.21 4.11
N ALA A 152 13.26 -0.53 4.39
CA ALA A 152 14.56 -1.16 4.44
C ALA A 152 15.37 -0.71 5.66
N ALA A 153 16.26 -1.57 6.11
CA ALA A 153 17.24 -1.25 7.15
C ALA A 153 18.57 -1.96 6.90
N ILE A 154 19.64 -1.33 7.37
CA ILE A 154 21.00 -1.88 7.32
C ILE A 154 21.58 -2.01 8.74
N PRO A 155 22.64 -2.82 8.94
CA PRO A 155 23.35 -2.86 10.21
C PRO A 155 23.88 -1.47 10.64
N PRO A 156 23.85 -1.12 11.95
CA PRO A 156 23.52 -2.00 13.07
C PRO A 156 22.02 -2.08 13.43
N VAL A 157 21.15 -1.32 12.75
CA VAL A 157 19.70 -1.32 13.04
C VAL A 157 19.08 -2.68 12.69
N SER A 158 19.49 -3.30 11.58
CA SER A 158 19.17 -4.68 11.30
C SER A 158 20.03 -5.61 12.16
N SER A 159 19.45 -6.19 13.22
CA SER A 159 20.17 -6.98 14.23
C SER A 159 20.66 -8.34 13.73
N ASN A 160 20.19 -8.81 12.56
CA ASN A 160 20.63 -10.05 11.94
C ASN A 160 21.98 -9.93 11.18
N GLY A 161 22.60 -8.74 11.20
CA GLY A 161 23.90 -8.46 10.58
C GLY A 161 23.85 -8.25 9.06
N HIS A 162 22.70 -8.34 8.43
CA HIS A 162 22.47 -8.18 6.99
C HIS A 162 21.57 -6.99 6.68
N PRO A 163 21.65 -6.37 5.50
CA PRO A 163 20.56 -5.54 5.00
C PRO A 163 19.26 -6.33 4.93
N ILE A 164 18.15 -5.68 5.28
CA ILE A 164 16.79 -6.24 5.22
C ILE A 164 15.88 -5.29 4.50
N CYS A 165 14.88 -5.84 3.81
CA CYS A 165 13.92 -5.05 3.07
C CYS A 165 12.58 -5.77 2.96
N SER A 166 11.50 -5.00 3.03
CA SER A 166 10.16 -5.41 2.60
C SER A 166 9.70 -4.48 1.49
N ILE A 167 9.28 -5.03 0.35
CA ILE A 167 8.73 -4.30 -0.78
C ILE A 167 7.31 -4.78 -1.00
N ARG A 168 6.35 -3.99 -0.56
CA ARG A 168 4.94 -4.23 -0.77
C ARG A 168 4.53 -3.62 -2.09
N ARG A 169 4.15 -4.47 -3.04
CA ARG A 169 3.77 -4.03 -4.37
C ARG A 169 2.48 -3.23 -4.34
N PHE A 170 2.52 -2.16 -5.09
CA PHE A 170 1.31 -1.46 -5.44
C PHE A 170 0.54 -2.28 -6.49
N ARG A 171 -0.61 -2.83 -6.10
CA ARG A 171 -1.49 -3.55 -7.02
C ARG A 171 -2.77 -2.74 -7.21
N LEU A 172 -3.16 -2.59 -8.44
CA LEU A 172 -4.55 -2.24 -8.78
C LEU A 172 -5.38 -3.49 -8.44
N GLY A 173 -5.86 -3.57 -7.20
CA GLY A 173 -6.81 -4.60 -6.77
C GLY A 173 -8.15 -4.44 -7.48
N ALA A 174 -9.11 -5.30 -7.12
CA ALA A 174 -10.50 -5.11 -7.54
C ALA A 174 -10.89 -3.64 -7.32
N SER A 175 -11.35 -3.01 -8.37
CA SER A 175 -11.50 -1.56 -8.40
C SER A 175 -12.96 -1.11 -8.42
N SER A 176 -13.91 -2.06 -8.43
CA SER A 176 -15.34 -1.80 -8.41
C SER A 176 -16.08 -2.77 -7.48
N LEU A 177 -17.28 -2.37 -7.02
CA LEU A 177 -18.14 -3.25 -6.23
C LEU A 177 -18.57 -4.51 -7.02
N ALA A 178 -18.75 -4.39 -8.34
CA ALA A 178 -19.07 -5.52 -9.20
C ALA A 178 -17.92 -6.55 -9.28
N GLU A 179 -16.67 -6.10 -9.35
CA GLU A 179 -15.51 -7.00 -9.29
C GLU A 179 -15.38 -7.68 -7.92
N LEU A 180 -15.66 -6.95 -6.84
CA LEU A 180 -15.67 -7.51 -5.49
C LEU A 180 -16.76 -8.56 -5.29
N GLU A 181 -17.94 -8.36 -5.89
CA GLU A 181 -19.01 -9.36 -5.93
C GLU A 181 -18.57 -10.62 -6.69
N GLN A 182 -17.93 -10.48 -7.85
CA GLN A 182 -17.39 -11.60 -8.63
C GLN A 182 -16.35 -12.42 -7.87
N LEU A 183 -15.61 -11.77 -6.98
CA LEU A 183 -14.59 -12.39 -6.10
C LEU A 183 -15.20 -12.96 -4.79
N ASP A 184 -16.52 -13.01 -4.66
CA ASP A 184 -17.23 -13.46 -3.46
C ASP A 184 -16.87 -12.65 -2.19
N PHE A 185 -16.39 -11.40 -2.37
CA PHE A 185 -16.03 -10.52 -1.24
C PHE A 185 -17.29 -9.99 -0.52
N LEU A 186 -18.39 -9.76 -1.25
CA LEU A 186 -19.69 -9.34 -0.76
C LEU A 186 -20.80 -9.83 -1.69
N SER A 187 -22.06 -9.81 -1.20
CA SER A 187 -23.21 -10.12 -2.03
C SER A 187 -23.62 -8.95 -2.93
N GLY A 188 -24.31 -9.22 -4.05
CA GLY A 188 -24.83 -8.17 -4.94
C GLY A 188 -25.80 -7.22 -4.24
N GLN A 189 -26.58 -7.70 -3.26
CA GLN A 189 -27.47 -6.85 -2.48
C GLN A 189 -26.67 -5.90 -1.56
N ALA A 190 -25.59 -6.37 -0.94
CA ALA A 190 -24.69 -5.53 -0.15
C ALA A 190 -23.95 -4.52 -1.03
N ALA A 191 -23.53 -4.91 -2.25
CA ALA A 191 -22.93 -4.00 -3.21
C ALA A 191 -23.88 -2.86 -3.59
N ALA A 192 -25.14 -3.18 -3.90
CA ALA A 192 -26.17 -2.19 -4.22
C ALA A 192 -26.47 -1.25 -3.04
N PHE A 193 -26.55 -1.79 -1.82
CA PHE A 193 -26.73 -1.00 -0.60
C PHE A 193 -25.56 -0.03 -0.38
N LEU A 194 -24.34 -0.49 -0.43
CA LEU A 194 -23.15 0.33 -0.22
C LEU A 194 -22.98 1.40 -1.31
N SER A 195 -23.29 1.07 -2.57
CA SER A 195 -23.33 2.04 -3.66
C SER A 195 -24.33 3.16 -3.37
N ALA A 196 -25.56 2.81 -2.92
CA ALA A 196 -26.56 3.79 -2.55
C ALA A 196 -26.15 4.63 -1.34
N CYS A 197 -25.50 4.05 -0.32
CA CYS A 197 -24.94 4.78 0.81
C CYS A 197 -23.94 5.86 0.34
N VAL A 198 -23.02 5.50 -0.55
CA VAL A 198 -22.06 6.46 -1.10
C VAL A 198 -22.78 7.57 -1.86
N ARG A 199 -23.72 7.24 -2.77
CA ARG A 199 -24.46 8.23 -3.55
C ARG A 199 -25.32 9.14 -2.68
N ALA A 200 -25.85 8.61 -1.58
CA ALA A 200 -26.62 9.38 -0.61
C ALA A 200 -25.77 10.20 0.37
N GLY A 201 -24.43 10.21 0.20
CA GLY A 201 -23.55 10.99 1.06
C GLY A 201 -23.40 10.45 2.48
N ARG A 202 -23.57 9.13 2.71
CA ARG A 202 -23.44 8.56 4.05
C ARG A 202 -22.00 8.44 4.50
N ASN A 203 -21.78 8.64 5.78
CA ASN A 203 -20.47 8.51 6.42
C ASN A 203 -20.16 7.04 6.70
N ILE A 204 -19.12 6.51 6.03
CA ILE A 204 -18.80 5.08 6.05
C ILE A 204 -17.43 4.82 6.68
N VAL A 205 -17.39 3.91 7.63
CA VAL A 205 -16.16 3.38 8.20
C VAL A 205 -15.97 1.93 7.78
N VAL A 206 -14.86 1.65 7.10
CA VAL A 206 -14.46 0.29 6.73
C VAL A 206 -13.48 -0.22 7.77
N CYS A 207 -13.81 -1.29 8.47
CA CYS A 207 -12.95 -1.86 9.50
C CYS A 207 -12.52 -3.30 9.19
N GLY A 208 -11.53 -3.78 9.90
CA GLY A 208 -11.03 -5.15 9.75
C GLY A 208 -9.54 -5.25 10.10
N ARG A 209 -9.03 -6.48 10.11
CA ARG A 209 -7.62 -6.77 10.37
C ARG A 209 -6.71 -6.30 9.24
N VAL A 210 -5.40 -6.40 9.46
CA VAL A 210 -4.40 -6.16 8.42
C VAL A 210 -4.65 -7.11 7.24
N SER A 211 -4.55 -6.60 6.02
CA SER A 211 -4.76 -7.35 4.77
C SER A 211 -6.16 -7.97 4.60
N SER A 212 -7.19 -7.48 5.29
CA SER A 212 -8.58 -7.94 5.12
C SER A 212 -9.31 -7.37 3.89
N GLY A 213 -8.72 -6.38 3.20
CA GLY A 213 -9.31 -5.78 2.00
C GLY A 213 -9.94 -4.39 2.21
N LYS A 214 -9.72 -3.73 3.36
CA LYS A 214 -10.25 -2.39 3.67
C LYS A 214 -9.97 -1.35 2.59
N THR A 215 -8.70 -1.19 2.20
CA THR A 215 -8.29 -0.22 1.18
C THR A 215 -8.89 -0.56 -0.19
N THR A 216 -9.04 -1.86 -0.49
CA THR A 216 -9.67 -2.33 -1.73
C THR A 216 -11.15 -1.95 -1.76
N LEU A 217 -11.87 -2.19 -0.65
CA LEU A 217 -13.27 -1.79 -0.54
C LEU A 217 -13.42 -0.26 -0.59
N LEU A 218 -12.56 0.48 0.10
CA LEU A 218 -12.61 1.94 0.11
C LEU A 218 -12.38 2.53 -1.31
N ASN A 219 -11.49 1.94 -2.09
CA ASN A 219 -11.32 2.27 -3.52
C ASN A 219 -12.58 1.98 -4.35
N ALA A 220 -13.20 0.82 -4.13
CA ALA A 220 -14.42 0.44 -4.85
C ALA A 220 -15.59 1.38 -4.49
N LEU A 221 -15.77 1.71 -3.21
CA LEU A 221 -16.75 2.67 -2.74
C LEU A 221 -16.50 4.07 -3.33
N GLY A 222 -15.25 4.50 -3.37
CA GLY A 222 -14.91 5.80 -3.92
C GLY A 222 -15.30 5.98 -5.39
N ARG A 223 -15.41 4.90 -6.17
CA ARG A 223 -15.91 4.95 -7.57
C ARG A 223 -17.40 5.20 -7.69
N GLU A 224 -18.16 4.94 -6.63
CA GLU A 224 -19.58 5.21 -6.59
C GLU A 224 -19.91 6.68 -6.29
N ILE A 225 -18.89 7.50 -5.98
CA ILE A 225 -19.04 8.94 -5.73
C ILE A 225 -19.52 9.62 -7.03
N PRO A 226 -20.55 10.46 -6.98
CA PRO A 226 -21.01 11.22 -8.13
C PRO A 226 -19.91 12.08 -8.76
N ALA A 227 -19.80 12.05 -10.09
CA ALA A 227 -18.71 12.67 -10.83
C ALA A 227 -18.58 14.20 -10.68
N GLN A 228 -19.66 14.86 -10.27
CA GLN A 228 -19.71 16.30 -10.03
C GLN A 228 -19.15 16.70 -8.68
N GLU A 229 -18.99 15.76 -7.74
CA GLU A 229 -18.52 16.06 -6.40
C GLU A 229 -17.01 16.26 -6.34
N ARG A 230 -16.58 17.19 -5.50
CA ARG A 230 -15.16 17.41 -5.20
C ARG A 230 -14.71 16.52 -4.05
N VAL A 231 -13.71 15.70 -4.31
CA VAL A 231 -13.17 14.74 -3.32
C VAL A 231 -11.76 15.14 -2.92
N VAL A 232 -11.49 15.16 -1.63
CA VAL A 232 -10.13 15.31 -1.08
C VAL A 232 -9.77 14.05 -0.32
N VAL A 233 -8.68 13.42 -0.74
CA VAL A 233 -8.14 12.20 -0.13
C VAL A 233 -6.92 12.55 0.69
N CYS A 234 -6.87 12.14 1.95
CA CYS A 234 -5.74 12.34 2.85
C CYS A 234 -5.21 10.98 3.33
N GLU A 235 -3.92 10.71 3.12
CA GLU A 235 -3.31 9.43 3.45
C GLU A 235 -1.94 9.61 4.09
N SER A 236 -1.59 8.71 5.00
CA SER A 236 -0.20 8.62 5.50
C SER A 236 0.75 8.13 4.42
N SER A 237 0.23 7.36 3.47
CA SER A 237 0.91 6.93 2.27
C SER A 237 -0.16 6.56 1.25
N ALA A 238 -0.07 7.17 0.06
CA ALA A 238 -1.11 7.07 -0.95
C ALA A 238 -1.29 5.64 -1.48
N GLU A 239 -2.39 5.01 -1.10
CA GLU A 239 -2.85 3.70 -1.56
C GLU A 239 -4.14 3.81 -2.36
N LEU A 240 -4.92 4.87 -2.13
CA LEU A 240 -6.17 5.09 -2.82
C LEU A 240 -5.92 5.63 -4.23
N GLN A 241 -6.66 5.06 -5.20
CA GLN A 241 -6.52 5.42 -6.61
C GLN A 241 -7.45 6.55 -7.03
N LEU A 242 -8.28 7.03 -6.13
CA LEU A 242 -9.34 8.00 -6.43
C LEU A 242 -8.84 9.26 -7.15
N PRO A 243 -7.66 9.84 -6.82
CA PRO A 243 -7.12 10.97 -7.56
C PRO A 243 -6.78 10.68 -9.04
N ARG A 244 -6.66 9.40 -9.41
CA ARG A 244 -6.44 8.97 -10.81
C ARG A 244 -7.73 8.59 -11.53
N LEU A 245 -8.79 8.29 -10.79
CA LEU A 245 -10.04 7.74 -11.28
C LEU A 245 -11.15 8.79 -11.38
N LEU A 246 -11.18 9.74 -10.47
CA LEU A 246 -12.20 10.78 -10.39
C LEU A 246 -11.65 12.10 -10.91
N ALA A 247 -12.41 12.74 -11.79
CA ALA A 247 -11.96 13.97 -12.47
C ALA A 247 -11.73 15.16 -11.49
N ASN A 248 -12.53 15.26 -10.42
CA ASN A 248 -12.43 16.32 -9.42
C ASN A 248 -11.98 15.74 -8.06
N CYS A 249 -10.89 14.97 -8.07
CA CYS A 249 -10.30 14.41 -6.87
C CYS A 249 -8.83 14.83 -6.74
N ILE A 250 -8.46 15.29 -5.54
CA ILE A 250 -7.08 15.59 -5.17
C ILE A 250 -6.64 14.71 -4.02
N GLY A 251 -5.35 14.38 -3.99
CA GLY A 251 -4.74 13.56 -2.94
C GLY A 251 -3.67 14.32 -2.19
N TYR A 252 -3.70 14.21 -0.88
CA TYR A 252 -2.64 14.61 0.04
C TYR A 252 -1.96 13.36 0.61
N GLU A 253 -0.64 13.39 0.67
CA GLU A 253 0.16 12.35 1.31
C GLU A 253 1.04 12.96 2.41
N ALA A 254 0.99 12.38 3.61
CA ALA A 254 1.80 12.82 4.73
C ALA A 254 3.29 12.63 4.43
N ARG A 255 4.11 13.56 4.91
CA ARG A 255 5.55 13.51 4.71
C ARG A 255 6.26 13.49 6.05
N PRO A 256 7.06 12.45 6.35
CA PRO A 256 7.94 12.48 7.52
C PRO A 256 8.98 13.60 7.39
N GLY A 257 9.41 14.14 8.51
CA GLY A 257 10.53 15.09 8.52
C GLY A 257 11.79 14.47 7.92
N SER A 258 12.61 15.27 7.22
CA SER A 258 13.85 14.80 6.63
C SER A 258 15.06 15.14 7.51
N VAL A 259 16.16 14.41 7.32
CA VAL A 259 17.45 14.71 7.93
C VAL A 259 18.05 16.05 7.47
N ASP A 260 17.61 16.56 6.32
CA ASP A 260 18.01 17.86 5.76
C ASP A 260 17.21 19.02 6.36
N GLY A 261 16.40 18.78 7.41
CA GLY A 261 15.69 19.80 8.17
C GLY A 261 14.32 20.19 7.61
N LEU A 262 13.79 19.46 6.61
CA LEU A 262 12.41 19.69 6.18
C LEU A 262 11.43 19.19 7.26
N PRO A 263 10.44 20.03 7.66
CA PRO A 263 9.48 19.63 8.69
C PRO A 263 8.59 18.46 8.22
N ALA A 264 8.13 17.66 9.17
CA ALA A 264 7.07 16.69 8.90
C ALA A 264 5.78 17.43 8.55
N VAL A 265 4.96 16.82 7.67
CA VAL A 265 3.57 17.23 7.43
C VAL A 265 2.69 16.03 7.82
N GLY A 266 1.95 16.17 8.91
CA GLY A 266 1.15 15.10 9.49
C GLY A 266 -0.21 14.95 8.81
N LEU A 267 -0.80 13.77 8.96
CA LEU A 267 -2.13 13.48 8.37
C LEU A 267 -3.23 14.37 8.99
N GLU A 268 -3.13 14.68 10.29
CA GLU A 268 -4.04 15.61 10.96
C GLU A 268 -4.05 17.01 10.32
N GLU A 269 -2.85 17.53 10.00
CA GLU A 269 -2.67 18.83 9.34
C GLU A 269 -3.29 18.81 7.93
N LEU A 270 -3.06 17.72 7.18
CA LEU A 270 -3.61 17.56 5.83
C LEU A 270 -5.13 17.48 5.81
N VAL A 271 -5.76 16.82 6.79
CA VAL A 271 -7.23 16.81 6.92
C VAL A 271 -7.74 18.23 7.27
N GLY A 272 -7.03 18.97 8.12
CA GLY A 272 -7.34 20.36 8.39
C GLY A 272 -7.24 21.27 7.15
N ASP A 273 -6.28 21.03 6.28
CA ASP A 273 -6.14 21.75 5.00
C ASP A 273 -7.20 21.32 3.99
N ALA A 274 -7.60 20.04 3.97
CA ALA A 274 -8.66 19.51 3.12
C ALA A 274 -9.96 20.32 3.28
N LEU A 275 -10.33 20.69 4.50
CA LEU A 275 -11.53 21.52 4.80
C LEU A 275 -11.52 22.89 4.09
N ARG A 276 -10.33 23.40 3.70
CA ARG A 276 -10.17 24.66 2.98
C ARG A 276 -10.17 24.53 1.47
N MET A 277 -10.24 23.29 0.98
CA MET A 277 -10.18 22.98 -0.46
C MET A 277 -11.57 22.86 -1.10
N ASN A 278 -12.60 23.36 -0.42
CA ASN A 278 -14.02 23.29 -0.84
C ASN A 278 -14.46 21.86 -1.19
N PRO A 279 -14.28 20.88 -0.29
CA PRO A 279 -14.63 19.49 -0.57
C PRO A 279 -16.14 19.26 -0.40
N ASP A 280 -16.71 18.41 -1.24
CA ASP A 280 -17.99 17.75 -0.95
C ASP A 280 -17.74 16.51 -0.07
N ARG A 281 -16.56 15.86 -0.28
CA ARG A 281 -16.15 14.68 0.50
C ARG A 281 -14.70 14.73 0.94
N ILE A 282 -14.46 14.24 2.15
CA ILE A 282 -13.14 14.01 2.69
C ILE A 282 -12.96 12.52 2.95
N ILE A 283 -11.92 11.93 2.37
CA ILE A 283 -11.59 10.52 2.56
C ILE A 283 -10.25 10.44 3.25
N VAL A 284 -10.23 9.83 4.44
CA VAL A 284 -8.99 9.53 5.15
C VAL A 284 -8.67 8.06 4.93
N GLY A 285 -7.54 7.77 4.30
CA GLY A 285 -7.19 6.39 3.93
C GLY A 285 -7.23 5.43 5.11
N GLU A 286 -6.68 5.84 6.25
CA GLU A 286 -6.75 5.07 7.50
C GLU A 286 -6.62 5.97 8.73
N CYS A 287 -7.49 5.75 9.73
CA CYS A 287 -7.41 6.39 11.04
C CYS A 287 -6.60 5.52 12.01
N ARG A 288 -5.56 6.13 12.61
CA ARG A 288 -4.64 5.47 13.57
C ARG A 288 -4.29 6.37 14.75
N GLY A 289 -4.64 7.65 14.72
CA GLY A 289 -4.21 8.66 15.71
C GLY A 289 -4.98 9.97 15.64
N ALA A 290 -4.26 11.07 15.71
CA ALA A 290 -4.80 12.42 15.85
C ALA A 290 -5.68 12.86 14.66
N GLU A 291 -5.42 12.41 13.46
CA GLU A 291 -6.24 12.63 12.26
C GLU A 291 -7.69 12.22 12.44
N THR A 292 -7.97 11.27 13.34
CA THR A 292 -9.33 10.83 13.66
C THR A 292 -10.20 11.99 14.11
N MET A 293 -9.67 12.88 14.96
CA MET A 293 -10.42 14.05 15.42
C MET A 293 -10.75 15.01 14.28
N ALA A 294 -9.78 15.28 13.41
CA ALA A 294 -9.99 16.17 12.27
C ALA A 294 -11.03 15.59 11.29
N LEU A 295 -11.02 14.27 11.07
CA LEU A 295 -12.05 13.60 10.29
C LEU A 295 -13.43 13.72 10.95
N LEU A 296 -13.57 13.34 12.22
CA LEU A 296 -14.86 13.39 12.93
C LEU A 296 -15.43 14.81 12.95
N TRP A 297 -14.57 15.81 13.12
CA TRP A 297 -14.99 17.20 13.03
C TRP A 297 -15.47 17.56 11.62
N SER A 298 -14.82 17.06 10.58
CA SER A 298 -15.28 17.28 9.21
C SER A 298 -16.67 16.70 8.96
N LEU A 299 -16.95 15.49 9.50
CA LEU A 299 -18.27 14.87 9.42
C LEU A 299 -19.31 15.69 10.18
N ALA A 300 -19.03 16.13 11.40
CA ALA A 300 -19.91 16.92 12.23
C ALA A 300 -20.21 18.31 11.62
N THR A 301 -19.36 18.83 10.74
CA THR A 301 -19.59 20.08 9.99
C THR A 301 -20.32 19.88 8.67
N GLY A 302 -20.78 18.67 8.37
CA GLY A 302 -21.67 18.36 7.25
C GLY A 302 -20.95 17.88 5.98
N HIS A 303 -19.66 17.59 6.03
CA HIS A 303 -18.95 16.97 4.91
C HIS A 303 -19.19 15.46 4.94
N ALA A 304 -19.54 14.88 3.81
CA ALA A 304 -19.58 13.42 3.70
C ALA A 304 -18.14 12.84 3.75
N GLY A 305 -17.97 11.71 4.43
CA GLY A 305 -16.64 11.13 4.60
C GLY A 305 -16.60 9.61 4.61
N MET A 306 -15.43 9.12 4.27
CA MET A 306 -15.13 7.69 4.38
C MET A 306 -13.72 7.49 4.94
N THR A 307 -13.54 6.43 5.72
CA THR A 307 -12.22 6.05 6.22
C THR A 307 -12.10 4.55 6.44
N SER A 308 -10.88 4.09 6.62
CA SER A 308 -10.64 2.75 7.15
C SER A 308 -10.01 2.81 8.54
N ILE A 309 -10.20 1.74 9.32
CA ILE A 309 -9.63 1.60 10.66
C ILE A 309 -9.38 0.12 10.98
N HIS A 310 -8.40 -0.15 11.83
CA HIS A 310 -8.24 -1.48 12.37
C HIS A 310 -9.30 -1.79 13.43
N GLY A 311 -9.95 -2.96 13.30
CA GLY A 311 -10.94 -3.46 14.24
C GLY A 311 -11.22 -4.95 13.99
N GLU A 312 -11.57 -5.69 15.03
CA GLU A 312 -11.96 -7.10 14.94
C GLU A 312 -13.48 -7.30 14.79
N SER A 313 -14.23 -6.20 14.86
CA SER A 313 -15.66 -6.09 14.65
C SER A 313 -16.03 -4.62 14.45
N ALA A 314 -17.25 -4.33 14.02
CA ALA A 314 -17.77 -2.97 13.92
C ALA A 314 -17.75 -2.25 15.29
N GLU A 315 -18.16 -2.91 16.35
CA GLU A 315 -18.13 -2.34 17.73
C GLU A 315 -16.71 -2.01 18.17
N HIS A 316 -15.73 -2.90 17.88
CA HIS A 316 -14.32 -2.66 18.23
C HIS A 316 -13.75 -1.49 17.44
N ALA A 317 -14.11 -1.33 16.17
CA ALA A 317 -13.69 -0.21 15.34
C ALA A 317 -14.17 1.13 15.90
N LEU A 318 -15.43 1.23 16.29
CA LEU A 318 -15.99 2.45 16.90
C LEU A 318 -15.33 2.79 18.24
N LYS A 319 -15.05 1.78 19.09
CA LYS A 319 -14.25 1.98 20.30
C LYS A 319 -12.84 2.49 20.01
N ASN A 320 -12.23 2.05 18.92
CA ASN A 320 -10.92 2.55 18.50
C ASN A 320 -11.01 4.00 18.00
N LEU A 321 -12.07 4.39 17.29
CA LEU A 321 -12.29 5.79 16.91
C LEU A 321 -12.38 6.69 18.14
N VAL A 322 -13.19 6.31 19.14
CA VAL A 322 -13.28 7.02 20.42
C VAL A 322 -11.91 7.13 21.09
N ARG A 323 -11.17 6.01 21.17
CA ARG A 323 -9.82 6.00 21.75
C ARG A 323 -8.86 6.95 21.04
N PHE A 324 -8.84 6.93 19.72
CA PHE A 324 -7.97 7.82 18.94
C PHE A 324 -8.37 9.28 19.09
N ALA A 325 -9.66 9.58 19.11
CA ALA A 325 -10.17 10.91 19.40
C ALA A 325 -9.68 11.41 20.77
N LEU A 326 -9.77 10.61 21.82
CA LEU A 326 -9.30 10.94 23.17
C LEU A 326 -7.77 11.11 23.25
N THR A 327 -7.01 10.42 22.42
CA THR A 327 -5.54 10.49 22.43
C THR A 327 -4.97 11.51 21.44
N SER A 328 -5.80 12.22 20.69
CA SER A 328 -5.38 13.24 19.71
C SER A 328 -4.74 14.50 20.33
N GLY A 329 -4.75 14.65 21.65
CA GLY A 329 -4.34 15.87 22.34
C GLY A 329 -5.46 16.89 22.54
N ALA A 330 -6.65 16.67 21.97
CA ALA A 330 -7.83 17.46 22.26
C ALA A 330 -8.32 17.18 23.69
N ARG A 331 -8.65 18.25 24.42
CA ARG A 331 -9.21 18.12 25.78
C ARG A 331 -10.72 17.88 25.68
N ILE A 332 -11.10 16.62 25.40
CA ILE A 332 -12.49 16.18 25.27
C ILE A 332 -12.75 15.01 26.22
N GLU A 333 -13.99 14.92 26.71
CA GLU A 333 -14.47 13.80 27.51
C GLU A 333 -14.95 12.66 26.58
N ALA A 334 -15.05 11.44 27.15
CA ALA A 334 -15.45 10.27 26.37
C ALA A 334 -16.85 10.39 25.74
N GLU A 335 -17.78 11.06 26.43
CA GLU A 335 -19.12 11.33 25.90
C GLU A 335 -19.09 12.25 24.68
N GLN A 336 -18.25 13.29 24.69
CA GLN A 336 -18.06 14.19 23.54
C GLN A 336 -17.40 13.46 22.36
N ALA A 337 -16.42 12.61 22.64
CA ALA A 337 -15.80 11.79 21.59
C ALA A 337 -16.82 10.85 20.94
N LEU A 338 -17.70 10.25 21.75
CA LEU A 338 -18.75 9.34 21.26
C LEU A 338 -19.83 10.09 20.47
N ASP A 339 -20.18 11.30 20.88
CA ASP A 339 -21.10 12.18 20.16
C ASP A 339 -20.58 12.44 18.73
N TRP A 340 -19.29 12.78 18.60
CA TRP A 340 -18.68 12.98 17.29
C TRP A 340 -18.54 11.68 16.47
N VAL A 341 -18.27 10.54 17.13
CA VAL A 341 -18.25 9.25 16.46
C VAL A 341 -19.65 8.86 15.96
N SER A 342 -20.74 9.40 16.57
CA SER A 342 -22.11 9.16 16.13
C SER A 342 -22.45 9.75 14.76
N GLU A 343 -21.60 10.63 14.22
CA GLU A 343 -21.66 11.09 12.83
C GLU A 343 -21.31 9.99 11.80
N VAL A 344 -20.66 8.92 12.25
CA VAL A 344 -20.51 7.69 11.44
C VAL A 344 -21.87 7.02 11.33
N GLU A 345 -22.29 6.72 10.12
CA GLU A 345 -23.63 6.14 9.88
C GLU A 345 -23.58 4.64 9.55
N VAL A 346 -22.55 4.24 8.80
CA VAL A 346 -22.40 2.84 8.35
C VAL A 346 -21.02 2.34 8.70
N VAL A 347 -20.95 1.16 9.30
CA VAL A 347 -19.69 0.45 9.55
C VAL A 347 -19.70 -0.87 8.81
N VAL A 348 -18.65 -1.12 8.04
CA VAL A 348 -18.48 -2.33 7.24
C VAL A 348 -17.27 -3.10 7.78
N HIS A 349 -17.48 -4.32 8.24
CA HIS A 349 -16.38 -5.16 8.71
C HIS A 349 -15.90 -6.10 7.59
N CYS A 350 -14.60 -6.01 7.33
CA CYS A 350 -13.89 -6.88 6.38
C CYS A 350 -13.10 -7.92 7.16
N ASP A 351 -13.33 -9.18 6.89
CA ASP A 351 -12.62 -10.27 7.52
C ASP A 351 -11.71 -11.03 6.54
N ARG A 352 -10.70 -11.65 7.10
CA ARG A 352 -9.83 -12.62 6.45
C ARG A 352 -9.59 -13.78 7.42
N PRO A 353 -10.53 -14.73 7.48
CA PRO A 353 -10.47 -15.79 8.46
C PRO A 353 -9.22 -16.66 8.28
N ARG A 354 -8.65 -17.12 9.38
CA ARG A 354 -7.58 -18.11 9.35
C ARG A 354 -8.15 -19.49 9.10
N ASN A 355 -7.50 -20.26 8.24
CA ASN A 355 -7.79 -21.66 8.12
C ASN A 355 -7.31 -22.44 9.37
N PRO A 356 -7.91 -23.61 9.67
CA PRO A 356 -7.43 -24.47 10.72
C PRO A 356 -5.95 -24.82 10.56
N PRO A 357 -5.22 -25.09 11.66
CA PRO A 357 -3.84 -25.57 11.59
C PRO A 357 -3.72 -26.82 10.72
N GLY A 358 -2.71 -26.85 9.83
CA GLY A 358 -2.48 -27.96 8.90
C GLY A 358 -3.18 -27.82 7.54
N SER A 359 -3.96 -26.76 7.30
CA SER A 359 -4.50 -26.45 5.98
C SER A 359 -3.40 -26.03 5.02
N GLU A 360 -3.57 -26.34 3.72
CA GLU A 360 -2.62 -25.99 2.65
C GLU A 360 -2.44 -24.45 2.55
N HIS A 361 -3.51 -23.69 2.78
CA HIS A 361 -3.48 -22.23 2.83
C HIS A 361 -3.69 -21.74 4.26
N GLY A 362 -2.94 -20.69 4.66
CA GLY A 362 -3.01 -20.11 6.00
C GLY A 362 -4.29 -19.30 6.28
N PHE A 363 -4.94 -18.80 5.22
CA PHE A 363 -6.12 -17.93 5.31
C PHE A 363 -7.19 -18.33 4.30
N ARG A 364 -8.45 -18.08 4.65
CA ARG A 364 -9.59 -18.11 3.71
C ARG A 364 -9.60 -16.84 2.84
N PRO A 365 -10.39 -16.80 1.74
CA PRO A 365 -10.62 -15.59 0.98
C PRO A 365 -11.05 -14.42 1.86
N ARG A 366 -10.73 -13.21 1.43
CA ARG A 366 -11.17 -11.98 2.07
C ARG A 366 -12.66 -11.79 1.79
N GLN A 367 -13.40 -11.27 2.77
CA GLN A 367 -14.86 -11.12 2.67
C GLN A 367 -15.37 -10.02 3.58
N ILE A 368 -16.57 -9.52 3.32
CA ILE A 368 -17.37 -8.77 4.29
C ILE A 368 -18.22 -9.78 5.04
N ASP A 369 -18.30 -9.65 6.35
CA ASP A 369 -19.11 -10.51 7.22
C ASP A 369 -20.18 -9.73 8.00
N GLU A 370 -20.06 -8.41 8.10
CA GLU A 370 -20.97 -7.56 8.85
C GLU A 370 -21.10 -6.18 8.20
N ILE A 371 -22.32 -5.67 8.08
CA ILE A 371 -22.61 -4.26 7.80
C ILE A 371 -23.63 -3.81 8.82
N VAL A 372 -23.29 -2.75 9.57
CA VAL A 372 -24.17 -2.20 10.62
C VAL A 372 -24.39 -0.72 10.44
N GLU A 373 -25.53 -0.24 10.91
CA GLU A 373 -25.80 1.17 11.15
C GLU A 373 -25.42 1.53 12.59
N LEU A 374 -24.74 2.64 12.80
CA LEU A 374 -24.60 3.25 14.12
C LEU A 374 -25.88 4.06 14.41
N SER A 375 -26.77 3.52 15.24
CA SER A 375 -28.07 4.09 15.54
C SER A 375 -28.09 5.08 16.70
N GLY A 376 -26.97 5.19 17.44
CA GLY A 376 -26.83 6.08 18.59
C GLY A 376 -25.84 5.55 19.63
N ALA A 377 -26.01 5.96 20.88
CA ALA A 377 -25.18 5.50 22.00
C ALA A 377 -26.03 5.38 23.28
N GLU A 378 -25.71 4.39 24.11
CA GLU A 378 -26.21 4.23 25.46
C GLU A 378 -25.07 4.39 26.45
N GLY A 379 -25.01 5.57 27.13
CA GLY A 379 -23.85 5.94 27.94
C GLY A 379 -22.58 6.02 27.10
N SER A 380 -21.57 5.21 27.40
CA SER A 380 -20.30 5.16 26.66
C SER A 380 -20.23 4.07 25.60
N ARG A 381 -21.36 3.43 25.24
CA ARG A 381 -21.41 2.32 24.27
C ARG A 381 -22.14 2.72 23.03
N PRO A 382 -21.58 2.50 21.83
CA PRO A 382 -22.31 2.68 20.57
C PRO A 382 -23.44 1.63 20.45
N THR A 383 -24.62 2.08 19.99
CA THR A 383 -25.76 1.21 19.68
C THR A 383 -25.73 0.88 18.21
N LEU A 384 -25.61 -0.39 17.88
CA LEU A 384 -25.50 -0.89 16.51
C LEU A 384 -26.80 -1.56 16.09
N ASN A 385 -27.19 -1.28 14.85
CA ASN A 385 -28.32 -1.88 14.18
C ASN A 385 -27.77 -2.77 13.02
N PRO A 386 -27.73 -4.10 13.17
CA PRO A 386 -27.26 -4.98 12.12
C PRO A 386 -28.15 -4.89 10.88
N LEU A 387 -27.54 -4.62 9.73
CA LEU A 387 -28.23 -4.51 8.44
C LEU A 387 -27.97 -5.73 7.56
N PHE A 388 -26.72 -6.22 7.56
CA PHE A 388 -26.32 -7.43 6.86
C PHE A 388 -25.46 -8.30 7.76
N GLU A 389 -25.66 -9.62 7.66
CA GLU A 389 -24.88 -10.63 8.34
C GLU A 389 -24.64 -11.84 7.42
N GLY A 390 -23.47 -12.46 7.54
CA GLY A 390 -23.08 -13.60 6.73
C GLY A 390 -21.64 -13.52 6.29
N GLU A 391 -21.25 -14.35 5.32
CA GLU A 391 -19.88 -14.40 4.83
C GLU A 391 -19.85 -14.21 3.31
N GLY A 392 -19.17 -13.16 2.83
CA GLY A 392 -18.92 -12.94 1.41
C GLY A 392 -20.19 -12.93 0.56
N ARG A 393 -20.33 -13.89 -0.36
CA ARG A 393 -21.52 -14.02 -1.23
C ARG A 393 -22.81 -14.32 -0.45
N SER A 394 -22.72 -14.95 0.71
CA SER A 394 -23.86 -15.28 1.57
C SER A 394 -24.26 -14.14 2.52
N LEU A 395 -23.58 -13.00 2.45
CA LEU A 395 -23.92 -11.80 3.22
C LEU A 395 -25.36 -11.35 2.87
N ALA A 396 -26.27 -11.49 3.82
CA ALA A 396 -27.69 -11.31 3.60
C ALA A 396 -28.24 -10.09 4.34
N TRP A 397 -29.18 -9.41 3.69
CA TRP A 397 -29.96 -8.34 4.30
C TRP A 397 -30.88 -8.91 5.39
N LEU A 398 -30.88 -8.28 6.57
CA LEU A 398 -31.66 -8.73 7.74
C LEU A 398 -33.10 -8.17 7.78
N GLY A 399 -33.53 -7.43 6.77
CA GLY A 399 -34.86 -6.86 6.72
C GLY A 399 -35.03 -5.60 7.58
N VAL A 400 -33.98 -5.03 8.10
CA VAL A 400 -33.98 -3.87 9.00
C VAL A 400 -33.75 -2.59 8.21
N ALA A 401 -34.71 -1.67 8.22
CA ALA A 401 -34.58 -0.38 7.53
C ALA A 401 -33.70 0.58 8.33
N PRO A 402 -32.62 1.12 7.74
CA PRO A 402 -31.79 2.13 8.40
C PRO A 402 -32.52 3.46 8.53
N ARG A 403 -32.08 4.34 9.43
CA ARG A 403 -32.69 5.69 9.64
C ARG A 403 -32.73 6.53 8.36
N PHE A 404 -31.78 6.34 7.47
CA PHE A 404 -31.64 7.02 6.18
C PHE A 404 -32.23 6.23 5.00
N ALA A 405 -33.22 5.35 5.25
CA ALA A 405 -33.83 4.53 4.20
C ALA A 405 -34.54 5.35 3.09
N ALA A 406 -34.99 6.57 3.39
CA ALA A 406 -35.59 7.45 2.40
C ALA A 406 -34.56 7.94 1.37
N GLU A 407 -33.39 8.33 1.84
CA GLU A 407 -32.25 8.77 1.02
C GLU A 407 -31.69 7.63 0.18
N LEU A 408 -31.64 6.41 0.71
CA LEU A 408 -31.25 5.22 -0.05
C LEU A 408 -32.18 4.95 -1.22
N ARG A 409 -33.52 5.10 -1.03
CA ARG A 409 -34.47 4.95 -2.15
C ARG A 409 -34.23 6.00 -3.24
N GLN A 410 -33.94 7.25 -2.86
CA GLN A 410 -33.61 8.30 -3.82
C GLN A 410 -32.31 7.98 -4.57
N ALA A 411 -31.36 7.31 -3.91
CA ALA A 411 -30.10 6.85 -4.49
C ALA A 411 -30.23 5.52 -5.27
N GLY A 412 -31.44 4.95 -5.38
CA GLY A 412 -31.72 3.78 -6.20
C GLY A 412 -31.64 2.43 -5.48
N PHE A 413 -31.66 2.40 -4.15
CA PHE A 413 -31.72 1.16 -3.38
C PHE A 413 -33.12 0.99 -2.73
N GLU A 414 -33.83 -0.03 -3.14
CA GLU A 414 -35.03 -0.49 -2.46
C GLU A 414 -34.72 -1.75 -1.66
N PRO A 415 -34.79 -1.69 -0.31
CA PRO A 415 -34.71 -2.90 0.49
C PRO A 415 -35.77 -3.88 0.04
N LEU A 416 -35.40 -5.08 -0.36
CA LEU A 416 -36.37 -6.15 -0.57
C LEU A 416 -37.05 -6.42 0.78
N ALA A 417 -38.38 -6.36 0.77
CA ALA A 417 -39.23 -6.61 1.95
C ALA A 417 -39.09 -8.04 2.45
#